data_5cf0a42d6d133dbe9bbb431ff3a683fe
#
_entry.id   5cf0a42d6d133dbe9bbb431ff3a683fe
#
_cell.length_a   1.000
_cell.length_b   1.000
_cell.length_c   1.000
_cell.angle_alpha   90.00
_cell.angle_beta   90.00
_cell.angle_gamma   90.00
#
_symmetry.space_group_name_H-M   'P 1'
#
loop_
_entity.id
_entity.type
_entity.pdbx_description
1 polymer ?
#
loop_
_entity_poly.entity_id
_entity_poly.type
_entity_poly.pdbx_seq_one_letter_code
_entity_poly.pdbx_strand_id
1 'polypeptide(L)'
;MNKQKKPLYRYYTIILIVIMALNFIVFPMFQQSRLETTNYSDFLNKIEEKKIDTVQIEDHNIYYTLKKDSTDKTYKTGVMNDSDLVNRLDKSGAKFGQVYQEQMNPILSSLISFFLPLIIFWAFGSWMFKRMQKKMGGDDQMSFSQGSGFGLGNLGKSNAKVYVGEQTGKTFKDVAGQEEAKENLQEIVDFLNNPAKYKEIGAKMPKGALLVGPPGTGKTLLAKAVAGEAGVPFFSISGSEFVEMFVGRGAAKVRDLFKQAREKAPCIVFIDEIDTIGKKRDGAGMNGNDEREQTLNQLLAEMDGFDGSKGVVLLAATNRPDSLDPALTRPGRFDRRIPVELPDLVGREAILKLHAKDIKCSNNIDFNVIARASAGASGAELANIINEGALLAVRDHRKTVVQKDLEEAIEIVIAGEQKKGAVISNRERMIVSYHEIGHALVAAKCKNTAPVHKITIIPRTKGA
;
A
#
# COMPACT_ATOMS: atom_id res chain seq x y z
N MET A 1 2.26 22.03 -7.28
CA MET A 1 2.89 21.40 -8.49
C MET A 1 3.63 20.14 -8.05
N ASN A 2 3.01 18.97 -8.24
CA ASN A 2 3.59 17.67 -7.90
C ASN A 2 4.60 17.26 -8.98
N LYS A 3 5.90 17.32 -8.67
CA LYS A 3 6.92 16.65 -9.48
C LYS A 3 6.78 15.13 -9.27
N GLN A 4 6.16 14.46 -10.20
CA GLN A 4 6.17 12.99 -10.27
C GLN A 4 7.63 12.52 -10.35
N LYS A 5 8.10 11.83 -9.31
CA LYS A 5 9.38 11.13 -9.32
C LYS A 5 9.29 10.05 -10.40
N LYS A 6 10.00 10.23 -11.52
CA LYS A 6 10.07 9.22 -12.58
C LYS A 6 10.63 7.93 -11.98
N PRO A 7 9.98 6.79 -12.16
CA PRO A 7 10.35 5.56 -11.47
C PRO A 7 11.75 5.11 -11.91
N LEU A 8 12.56 4.73 -10.94
CA LEU A 8 13.98 4.39 -11.07
C LEU A 8 14.23 3.27 -12.10
N TYR A 9 13.25 2.37 -12.29
CA TYR A 9 13.37 1.26 -13.25
C TYR A 9 13.59 1.72 -14.71
N ARG A 10 13.09 2.90 -15.11
CA ARG A 10 13.32 3.44 -16.46
C ARG A 10 14.80 3.76 -16.73
N TYR A 11 15.54 4.16 -15.72
CA TYR A 11 16.98 4.38 -15.85
C TYR A 11 17.73 3.06 -16.00
N TYR A 12 17.35 2.03 -15.25
CA TYR A 12 17.95 0.70 -15.37
C TYR A 12 17.66 0.03 -16.71
N THR A 13 16.45 0.16 -17.24
CA THR A 13 16.11 -0.35 -18.59
C THR A 13 16.88 0.38 -19.68
N ILE A 14 17.05 1.70 -19.60
CA ILE A 14 17.83 2.46 -20.56
C ILE A 14 19.31 2.04 -20.52
N ILE A 15 19.91 1.90 -19.35
CA ILE A 15 21.29 1.47 -19.18
C ILE A 15 21.49 0.04 -19.72
N LEU A 16 20.55 -0.87 -19.45
CA LEU A 16 20.58 -2.24 -19.97
C LEU A 16 20.54 -2.26 -21.51
N ILE A 17 19.67 -1.47 -22.11
CA ILE A 17 19.54 -1.34 -23.57
C ILE A 17 20.84 -0.76 -24.17
N VAL A 18 21.46 0.23 -23.53
CA VAL A 18 22.73 0.82 -23.98
C VAL A 18 23.88 -0.20 -23.92
N ILE A 19 23.98 -0.98 -22.84
CA ILE A 19 24.99 -2.05 -22.70
C ILE A 19 24.75 -3.13 -23.75
N MET A 20 23.48 -3.50 -24.00
CA MET A 20 23.13 -4.48 -25.02
C MET A 20 23.50 -3.96 -26.44
N ALA A 21 23.20 -2.72 -26.74
CA ALA A 21 23.56 -2.08 -28.00
C ALA A 21 25.11 -1.98 -28.19
N LEU A 22 25.85 -1.63 -27.15
CA LEU A 22 27.31 -1.62 -27.16
C LEU A 22 27.88 -3.01 -27.44
N ASN A 23 27.37 -4.07 -26.81
CA ASN A 23 27.87 -5.43 -26.98
C ASN A 23 27.48 -6.04 -28.33
N PHE A 24 26.24 -5.87 -28.78
CA PHE A 24 25.72 -6.54 -29.96
C PHE A 24 25.88 -5.74 -31.27
N ILE A 25 26.03 -4.42 -31.21
CA ILE A 25 26.10 -3.58 -32.39
C ILE A 25 27.51 -2.94 -32.53
N VAL A 26 27.98 -2.24 -31.50
CA VAL A 26 29.18 -1.42 -31.58
C VAL A 26 30.45 -2.28 -31.60
N PHE A 27 30.55 -3.28 -30.73
CA PHE A 27 31.75 -4.12 -30.63
C PHE A 27 32.01 -4.98 -31.91
N PRO A 28 31.00 -5.65 -32.50
CA PRO A 28 31.20 -6.34 -33.78
C PRO A 28 31.51 -5.41 -34.93
N MET A 29 30.94 -4.21 -34.96
CA MET A 29 31.18 -3.21 -36.00
C MET A 29 32.62 -2.68 -35.96
N PHE A 30 33.22 -2.60 -34.76
CA PHE A 30 34.63 -2.20 -34.59
C PHE A 30 35.61 -3.31 -34.99
N GLN A 31 35.26 -4.58 -34.84
CA GLN A 31 36.07 -5.71 -35.30
C GLN A 31 36.06 -5.84 -36.85
N GLN A 32 34.89 -5.61 -37.48
CA GLN A 32 34.75 -5.69 -38.93
C GLN A 32 35.49 -4.56 -39.68
N SER A 33 35.69 -3.41 -39.06
CA SER A 33 36.34 -2.26 -39.73
C SER A 33 37.86 -2.41 -40.01
N ARG A 34 38.52 -3.45 -39.45
CA ARG A 34 39.95 -3.74 -39.64
C ARG A 34 40.20 -4.86 -40.63
N LEU A 35 39.18 -5.54 -41.15
CA LEU A 35 39.32 -6.65 -42.08
C LEU A 35 38.85 -6.23 -43.47
N GLU A 36 39.74 -6.25 -44.44
CA GLU A 36 39.43 -5.98 -45.84
C GLU A 36 39.47 -7.29 -46.64
N THR A 37 38.35 -7.66 -47.27
CA THR A 37 38.27 -8.87 -48.10
C THR A 37 38.84 -8.61 -49.47
N THR A 38 39.77 -9.49 -49.93
CA THR A 38 40.44 -9.40 -51.22
C THR A 38 40.32 -10.73 -51.98
N ASN A 39 40.48 -10.67 -53.31
CA ASN A 39 40.43 -11.87 -54.13
C ASN A 39 41.79 -12.63 -54.02
N TYR A 40 41.76 -13.95 -54.25
CA TYR A 40 42.94 -14.80 -54.20
C TYR A 40 44.01 -14.39 -55.26
N SER A 41 43.57 -13.92 -56.44
CA SER A 41 44.44 -13.37 -57.48
C SER A 41 45.20 -12.14 -57.00
N ASP A 42 44.57 -11.25 -56.26
CA ASP A 42 45.27 -10.05 -55.73
C ASP A 42 46.29 -10.40 -54.66
N PHE A 43 45.98 -11.43 -53.86
CA PHE A 43 46.93 -12.00 -52.90
C PHE A 43 48.15 -12.56 -53.60
N LEU A 44 48.02 -13.35 -54.69
CA LEU A 44 49.14 -13.86 -55.47
C LEU A 44 49.98 -12.75 -56.10
N ASN A 45 49.40 -11.75 -56.70
CA ASN A 45 50.07 -10.60 -57.23
C ASN A 45 50.91 -9.86 -56.17
N LYS A 46 50.37 -9.71 -54.96
CA LYS A 46 51.11 -9.10 -53.84
C LYS A 46 52.28 -9.99 -53.33
N ILE A 47 52.17 -11.32 -53.44
CA ILE A 47 53.28 -12.24 -53.19
C ILE A 47 54.39 -12.01 -54.16
N GLU A 48 54.09 -11.97 -55.48
CA GLU A 48 55.07 -11.75 -56.55
C GLU A 48 55.76 -10.38 -56.44
N GLU A 49 55.03 -9.35 -56.03
CA GLU A 49 55.52 -8.02 -55.75
C GLU A 49 56.34 -7.90 -54.43
N LYS A 50 56.45 -9.02 -53.64
CA LYS A 50 57.17 -9.08 -52.34
C LYS A 50 56.66 -8.06 -51.28
N LYS A 51 55.40 -7.64 -51.38
CA LYS A 51 54.78 -6.65 -50.52
C LYS A 51 54.18 -7.23 -49.25
N ILE A 52 54.11 -8.54 -49.15
CA ILE A 52 53.51 -9.22 -47.99
C ILE A 52 54.51 -9.33 -46.84
N ASP A 53 54.06 -9.01 -45.62
CA ASP A 53 54.88 -9.15 -44.41
C ASP A 53 54.59 -10.46 -43.67
N THR A 54 53.31 -10.71 -43.26
CA THR A 54 52.93 -11.93 -42.58
C THR A 54 51.78 -12.58 -43.30
N VAL A 55 51.72 -13.90 -43.31
CA VAL A 55 50.57 -14.71 -43.79
C VAL A 55 50.25 -15.74 -42.75
N GLN A 56 48.95 -15.76 -42.37
CA GLN A 56 48.38 -16.75 -41.46
C GLN A 56 47.30 -17.50 -42.20
N ILE A 57 47.34 -18.81 -42.15
CA ILE A 57 46.36 -19.70 -42.76
C ILE A 57 45.53 -20.30 -41.63
N GLU A 58 44.23 -20.05 -41.65
CA GLU A 58 43.28 -20.51 -40.64
C GLU A 58 42.07 -21.14 -41.34
N ASP A 59 41.83 -22.43 -41.11
CA ASP A 59 40.80 -23.24 -41.74
C ASP A 59 40.68 -23.07 -43.26
N HIS A 60 39.76 -22.25 -43.74
CA HIS A 60 39.48 -22.01 -45.15
C HIS A 60 39.83 -20.58 -45.59
N ASN A 61 40.57 -19.81 -44.77
CA ASN A 61 40.87 -18.40 -45.02
C ASN A 61 42.38 -18.14 -44.86
N ILE A 62 42.89 -17.21 -45.65
CA ILE A 62 44.26 -16.67 -45.56
C ILE A 62 44.14 -15.23 -45.10
N TYR A 63 44.76 -14.92 -43.96
CA TYR A 63 44.92 -13.58 -43.45
C TYR A 63 46.36 -13.10 -43.73
N TYR A 64 46.51 -11.90 -44.29
CA TYR A 64 47.82 -11.37 -44.58
C TYR A 64 47.95 -9.87 -44.30
N THR A 65 49.16 -9.40 -43.98
CA THR A 65 49.49 -8.01 -43.74
C THR A 65 50.57 -7.54 -44.78
N LEU A 66 50.60 -6.24 -45.09
CA LEU A 66 51.51 -5.66 -46.04
C LEU A 66 52.66 -4.92 -45.34
N LYS A 67 53.90 -4.99 -45.92
CA LYS A 67 55.18 -4.46 -45.36
C LYS A 67 55.27 -2.93 -45.18
N LYS A 68 54.35 -2.15 -45.70
CA LYS A 68 54.37 -0.67 -45.64
C LYS A 68 52.98 -0.07 -45.37
N ASP A 69 52.07 -0.83 -44.75
CA ASP A 69 50.74 -0.32 -44.48
C ASP A 69 50.74 0.37 -43.11
N SER A 70 50.72 1.71 -43.12
CA SER A 70 50.64 2.52 -41.90
C SER A 70 49.28 2.46 -41.19
N THR A 71 48.34 1.69 -41.74
CA THR A 71 46.92 1.63 -41.26
C THR A 71 46.60 0.37 -40.48
N ASP A 72 47.58 -0.53 -40.25
CA ASP A 72 47.40 -1.78 -39.46
C ASP A 72 46.19 -2.62 -39.92
N LYS A 73 45.97 -2.64 -41.24
CA LYS A 73 44.88 -3.39 -41.87
C LYS A 73 45.28 -4.83 -42.13
N THR A 74 44.37 -5.74 -41.77
CA THR A 74 44.53 -7.17 -42.10
C THR A 74 43.64 -7.51 -43.29
N TYR A 75 44.22 -8.13 -44.31
CA TYR A 75 43.53 -8.56 -45.51
C TYR A 75 43.12 -10.03 -45.37
N LYS A 76 41.94 -10.37 -45.85
CA LYS A 76 41.39 -11.72 -45.79
C LYS A 76 41.04 -12.20 -47.20
N THR A 77 41.48 -13.44 -47.56
CA THR A 77 41.05 -14.13 -48.76
C THR A 77 40.79 -15.62 -48.50
N GLY A 78 40.01 -16.27 -49.34
CA GLY A 78 39.72 -17.71 -49.23
C GLY A 78 40.93 -18.53 -49.71
N VAL A 79 41.12 -19.72 -49.10
CA VAL A 79 42.14 -20.67 -49.53
C VAL A 79 41.70 -21.33 -50.83
N MET A 80 42.61 -21.37 -51.84
CA MET A 80 42.45 -22.21 -53.03
C MET A 80 43.43 -23.37 -52.96
N ASN A 81 43.10 -24.48 -53.60
CA ASN A 81 44.02 -25.66 -53.68
C ASN A 81 45.18 -25.37 -54.58
N ASP A 82 46.18 -24.65 -54.11
CA ASP A 82 47.40 -24.31 -54.78
C ASP A 82 48.60 -25.03 -54.12
N SER A 83 49.08 -26.11 -54.74
CA SER A 83 50.18 -26.93 -54.25
C SER A 83 51.51 -26.18 -54.22
N ASP A 84 51.66 -25.04 -54.94
CA ASP A 84 52.91 -24.28 -55.07
C ASP A 84 52.90 -23.01 -54.15
N LEU A 85 51.83 -22.78 -53.37
CA LEU A 85 51.64 -21.62 -52.52
C LEU A 85 52.79 -21.47 -51.51
N VAL A 86 53.23 -22.57 -50.88
CA VAL A 86 54.29 -22.58 -49.89
C VAL A 86 55.61 -22.15 -50.51
N ASN A 87 55.98 -22.66 -51.74
CA ASN A 87 57.16 -22.28 -52.47
C ASN A 87 57.14 -20.80 -52.88
N ARG A 88 56.01 -20.27 -53.25
CA ARG A 88 55.86 -18.84 -53.62
C ARG A 88 55.96 -17.93 -52.36
N LEU A 89 55.42 -18.34 -51.23
CA LEU A 89 55.58 -17.61 -49.98
C LEU A 89 57.00 -17.58 -49.49
N ASP A 90 57.76 -18.71 -49.60
CA ASP A 90 59.12 -18.80 -49.21
C ASP A 90 60.02 -17.89 -50.11
N LYS A 91 59.85 -17.91 -51.43
CA LYS A 91 60.55 -17.03 -52.41
C LYS A 91 60.17 -15.53 -52.18
N SER A 92 59.00 -15.18 -51.61
CA SER A 92 58.62 -13.80 -51.36
C SER A 92 59.26 -13.21 -50.11
N GLY A 93 59.80 -14.07 -49.23
CA GLY A 93 60.39 -13.66 -47.95
C GLY A 93 59.32 -13.19 -46.93
N ALA A 94 58.06 -13.59 -47.11
CA ALA A 94 56.98 -13.34 -46.13
C ALA A 94 57.08 -14.34 -44.98
N LYS A 95 56.77 -13.92 -43.78
CA LYS A 95 56.65 -14.83 -42.64
C LYS A 95 55.29 -15.53 -42.71
N PHE A 96 55.29 -16.85 -42.87
CA PHE A 96 54.06 -17.61 -42.97
C PHE A 96 53.95 -18.74 -41.94
N GLY A 97 52.77 -19.07 -41.48
CA GLY A 97 52.52 -20.15 -40.54
C GLY A 97 51.08 -20.45 -40.41
N GLN A 98 50.73 -21.69 -39.94
CA GLN A 98 49.44 -22.03 -39.52
C GLN A 98 49.36 -21.76 -38.04
N VAL A 99 48.43 -20.88 -37.63
CA VAL A 99 48.26 -20.56 -36.23
C VAL A 99 47.47 -21.69 -35.58
N TYR A 100 48.09 -22.40 -34.68
CA TYR A 100 47.37 -23.32 -33.78
C TYR A 100 46.79 -22.47 -32.65
N GLN A 101 45.52 -22.04 -32.77
CA GLN A 101 44.81 -21.43 -31.64
C GLN A 101 44.44 -22.56 -30.69
N GLU A 102 44.99 -22.55 -29.47
CA GLU A 102 44.36 -23.26 -28.34
C GLU A 102 42.99 -22.64 -28.16
N GLN A 103 41.97 -23.31 -28.65
CA GLN A 103 40.56 -22.89 -28.43
C GLN A 103 40.29 -22.92 -26.94
N MET A 104 40.23 -21.76 -26.30
CA MET A 104 39.65 -21.65 -24.97
C MET A 104 38.28 -22.35 -25.01
N ASN A 105 38.08 -23.24 -24.03
CA ASN A 105 36.89 -24.04 -23.93
C ASN A 105 35.63 -23.16 -24.24
N PRO A 106 34.82 -23.47 -25.27
CA PRO A 106 33.74 -22.59 -25.73
C PRO A 106 32.72 -22.29 -24.62
N ILE A 107 32.59 -23.19 -23.64
CA ILE A 107 31.77 -22.99 -22.45
C ILE A 107 32.37 -21.87 -21.57
N LEU A 108 33.69 -21.86 -21.39
CA LEU A 108 34.33 -20.85 -20.53
C LEU A 108 34.30 -19.46 -21.18
N SER A 109 34.48 -19.33 -22.47
CA SER A 109 34.37 -18.07 -23.20
C SER A 109 32.94 -17.52 -23.17
N SER A 110 31.93 -18.39 -23.32
CA SER A 110 30.50 -18.01 -23.20
C SER A 110 30.12 -17.56 -21.79
N LEU A 111 30.64 -18.26 -20.77
CA LEU A 111 30.43 -17.85 -19.37
C LEU A 111 31.05 -16.48 -19.06
N ILE A 112 32.29 -16.27 -19.49
CA ILE A 112 32.96 -14.97 -19.29
C ILE A 112 32.24 -13.85 -20.02
N SER A 113 31.84 -14.05 -21.28
CA SER A 113 31.05 -13.05 -22.04
C SER A 113 29.70 -12.70 -21.40
N PHE A 114 29.07 -13.67 -20.75
CA PHE A 114 27.78 -13.44 -20.11
C PHE A 114 27.92 -12.81 -18.71
N PHE A 115 28.82 -13.29 -17.88
CA PHE A 115 28.94 -12.85 -16.49
C PHE A 115 29.78 -11.58 -16.29
N LEU A 116 30.77 -11.33 -17.16
CA LEU A 116 31.65 -10.16 -17.03
C LEU A 116 30.85 -8.82 -17.07
N PRO A 117 29.92 -8.59 -17.99
CA PRO A 117 29.12 -7.38 -18.02
C PRO A 117 28.21 -7.24 -16.77
N LEU A 118 27.68 -8.35 -16.25
CA LEU A 118 26.88 -8.37 -15.04
C LEU A 118 27.70 -8.00 -13.80
N ILE A 119 28.93 -8.48 -13.69
CA ILE A 119 29.85 -8.16 -12.58
C ILE A 119 30.24 -6.67 -12.63
N ILE A 120 30.55 -6.16 -13.81
CA ILE A 120 30.90 -4.73 -14.01
C ILE A 120 29.67 -3.86 -13.64
N PHE A 121 28.49 -4.25 -14.07
CA PHE A 121 27.24 -3.54 -13.75
C PHE A 121 26.97 -3.53 -12.25
N TRP A 122 27.17 -4.67 -11.57
CA TRP A 122 27.02 -4.77 -10.12
C TRP A 122 28.05 -3.92 -9.37
N ALA A 123 29.31 -3.95 -9.80
CA ALA A 123 30.37 -3.16 -9.21
C ALA A 123 30.13 -1.64 -9.39
N PHE A 124 29.74 -1.23 -10.60
CA PHE A 124 29.40 0.16 -10.91
C PHE A 124 28.14 0.64 -10.15
N GLY A 125 27.11 -0.19 -10.11
CA GLY A 125 25.90 0.08 -9.35
C GLY A 125 26.17 0.27 -7.85
N SER A 126 27.00 -0.58 -7.27
CA SER A 126 27.39 -0.48 -5.86
C SER A 126 28.24 0.75 -5.57
N TRP A 127 29.16 1.12 -6.49
CA TRP A 127 29.97 2.33 -6.37
C TRP A 127 29.13 3.60 -6.49
N MET A 128 28.20 3.65 -7.45
CA MET A 128 27.29 4.79 -7.64
C MET A 128 26.34 4.95 -6.45
N PHE A 129 25.85 3.84 -5.90
CA PHE A 129 25.02 3.85 -4.69
C PHE A 129 25.76 4.41 -3.48
N LYS A 130 27.01 3.98 -3.25
CA LYS A 130 27.86 4.53 -2.19
C LYS A 130 28.16 6.03 -2.38
N ARG A 131 28.27 6.48 -3.61
CA ARG A 131 28.54 7.90 -3.91
C ARG A 131 27.28 8.77 -3.74
N MET A 132 26.09 8.20 -4.01
CA MET A 132 24.81 8.87 -3.82
C MET A 132 24.47 9.01 -2.33
N GLN A 133 24.80 8.02 -1.51
CA GLN A 133 24.65 8.05 -0.06
C GLN A 133 25.49 9.15 0.61
N LYS A 134 26.70 9.43 0.09
CA LYS A 134 27.55 10.53 0.60
C LYS A 134 27.04 11.95 0.24
N LYS A 135 26.15 12.09 -0.75
CA LYS A 135 25.59 13.38 -1.17
C LYS A 135 24.22 13.71 -0.57
N MET A 136 23.53 12.74 0.04
CA MET A 136 22.28 12.93 0.80
C MET A 136 22.63 12.93 2.30
N GLY A 137 23.35 13.97 2.72
CA GLY A 137 23.52 14.28 4.14
C GLY A 137 22.20 14.81 4.70
N GLY A 138 21.59 14.04 5.59
CA GLY A 138 20.36 14.35 6.30
C GLY A 138 19.98 13.15 7.16
N ASP A 139 19.98 13.34 8.46
CA ASP A 139 19.64 12.41 9.52
C ASP A 139 18.39 11.57 9.22
N ASP A 140 18.60 10.34 8.76
CA ASP A 140 17.69 9.22 8.98
C ASP A 140 18.54 7.95 8.95
N GLN A 141 18.78 7.39 10.12
CA GLN A 141 19.51 6.15 10.34
C GLN A 141 18.79 4.97 9.64
N MET A 142 19.08 4.76 8.36
CA MET A 142 18.91 3.45 7.75
C MET A 142 20.12 2.59 8.14
N SER A 143 20.02 1.95 9.28
CA SER A 143 20.91 0.89 9.72
C SER A 143 20.88 -0.26 8.71
N PHE A 144 21.87 -0.29 7.82
CA PHE A 144 22.12 -1.40 6.91
C PHE A 144 22.94 -2.45 7.68
N SER A 145 22.23 -3.35 8.38
CA SER A 145 22.84 -4.51 9.00
C SER A 145 23.47 -5.40 7.92
N GLN A 146 24.77 -5.58 8.02
CA GLN A 146 25.63 -6.41 7.22
C GLN A 146 25.20 -7.88 7.32
N GLY A 147 24.56 -8.39 6.25
CA GLY A 147 24.13 -9.78 6.12
C GLY A 147 23.65 -10.03 4.69
N SER A 148 24.51 -10.64 3.92
CA SER A 148 24.31 -11.26 2.60
C SER A 148 22.85 -11.64 2.30
N GLY A 149 22.32 -11.09 1.20
CA GLY A 149 21.03 -11.55 0.62
C GLY A 149 20.22 -10.39 0.07
N PHE A 150 19.90 -10.45 -1.18
CA PHE A 150 18.94 -9.61 -1.91
C PHE A 150 17.86 -9.02 -1.00
N GLY A 151 17.64 -7.72 -1.04
CA GLY A 151 16.79 -6.84 -0.23
C GLY A 151 15.37 -7.28 0.17
N LEU A 152 15.20 -8.50 0.64
CA LEU A 152 13.95 -9.09 1.13
C LEU A 152 13.69 -8.80 2.64
N GLY A 153 14.65 -8.21 3.36
CA GLY A 153 14.57 -8.03 4.81
C GLY A 153 13.50 -7.04 5.31
N ASN A 154 12.95 -6.19 4.44
CA ASN A 154 11.91 -5.22 4.83
C ASN A 154 10.51 -5.60 4.36
N LEU A 155 10.35 -6.71 3.66
CA LEU A 155 9.09 -7.10 3.02
C LEU A 155 8.04 -7.64 4.02
N GLY A 156 8.41 -7.92 5.25
CA GLY A 156 7.51 -8.44 6.28
C GLY A 156 7.29 -7.50 7.47
N LYS A 157 7.82 -6.26 7.43
CA LYS A 157 7.57 -5.32 8.53
C LYS A 157 6.15 -4.79 8.49
N SER A 158 5.51 -4.78 9.64
CA SER A 158 4.21 -4.16 9.84
C SER A 158 4.33 -2.64 9.68
N ASN A 159 3.43 -2.05 8.87
CA ASN A 159 3.27 -0.60 8.78
C ASN A 159 2.30 -0.07 9.85
N ALA A 160 2.11 -0.79 10.96
CA ALA A 160 1.25 -0.33 12.03
C ALA A 160 1.67 1.07 12.49
N LYS A 161 0.71 1.98 12.49
CA LYS A 161 0.91 3.32 13.03
C LYS A 161 0.99 3.21 14.55
N VAL A 162 2.16 3.53 15.10
CA VAL A 162 2.38 3.54 16.54
C VAL A 162 2.16 4.95 17.06
N TYR A 163 1.18 5.09 17.94
CA TYR A 163 0.95 6.34 18.66
C TYR A 163 1.39 6.13 20.12
N VAL A 164 2.23 6.99 20.64
CA VAL A 164 2.51 7.05 22.07
C VAL A 164 1.27 7.61 22.76
N GLY A 165 0.94 7.17 23.99
CA GLY A 165 -0.30 7.53 24.69
C GLY A 165 -0.60 9.04 24.71
N GLU A 166 0.44 9.87 24.90
CA GLU A 166 0.32 11.34 24.81
C GLU A 166 0.02 11.86 23.39
N GLN A 167 0.32 11.09 22.34
CA GLN A 167 0.10 11.49 20.93
C GLN A 167 -1.29 11.14 20.41
N THR A 168 -2.06 10.27 21.06
CA THR A 168 -3.44 10.03 20.64
C THR A 168 -4.30 11.27 20.87
N GLY A 169 -3.98 12.07 21.90
CA GLY A 169 -4.65 13.32 22.27
C GLY A 169 -6.17 13.19 22.45
N LYS A 170 -6.68 11.95 22.48
CA LYS A 170 -8.10 11.62 22.55
C LYS A 170 -8.38 10.82 23.81
N THR A 171 -9.40 11.25 24.55
CA THR A 171 -9.89 10.62 25.79
C THR A 171 -11.40 10.34 25.66
N PHE A 172 -11.99 9.72 26.64
CA PHE A 172 -13.46 9.53 26.66
C PHE A 172 -14.26 10.86 26.66
N LYS A 173 -13.64 11.98 27.00
CA LYS A 173 -14.23 13.32 26.90
C LYS A 173 -14.44 13.78 25.45
N ASP A 174 -13.64 13.24 24.54
CA ASP A 174 -13.77 13.52 23.09
C ASP A 174 -14.80 12.61 22.40
N VAL A 175 -15.36 11.65 23.12
CA VAL A 175 -16.39 10.74 22.63
C VAL A 175 -17.71 11.10 23.29
N ALA A 176 -18.65 11.60 22.53
CA ALA A 176 -20.00 11.89 23.00
C ALA A 176 -20.95 10.72 22.68
N GLY A 177 -21.89 10.43 23.58
CA GLY A 177 -22.74 9.26 23.49
C GLY A 177 -21.98 7.96 23.76
N GLN A 178 -22.59 6.80 23.45
CA GLN A 178 -21.96 5.47 23.60
C GLN A 178 -21.59 5.13 25.06
N GLU A 179 -22.41 5.53 26.03
CA GLU A 179 -22.07 5.40 27.45
C GLU A 179 -21.86 3.94 27.86
N GLU A 180 -22.71 3.01 27.38
CA GLU A 180 -22.55 1.57 27.64
C GLU A 180 -21.23 0.99 27.08
N ALA A 181 -20.85 1.43 25.87
CA ALA A 181 -19.58 1.03 25.29
C ALA A 181 -18.39 1.60 26.07
N LYS A 182 -18.49 2.85 26.56
CA LYS A 182 -17.47 3.46 27.42
C LYS A 182 -17.31 2.74 28.74
N GLU A 183 -18.41 2.37 29.42
CA GLU A 183 -18.38 1.61 30.65
C GLU A 183 -17.66 0.27 30.47
N ASN A 184 -18.00 -0.48 29.42
CA ASN A 184 -17.32 -1.72 29.09
C ASN A 184 -15.82 -1.54 28.79
N LEU A 185 -15.46 -0.44 28.14
CA LEU A 185 -14.05 -0.12 27.81
C LEU A 185 -13.30 0.43 29.03
N GLN A 186 -13.97 1.07 29.99
CA GLN A 186 -13.37 1.56 31.22
C GLN A 186 -12.75 0.43 32.06
N GLU A 187 -13.38 -0.76 32.05
CA GLU A 187 -12.78 -1.93 32.71
C GLU A 187 -11.40 -2.30 32.12
N ILE A 188 -11.25 -2.13 30.79
CA ILE A 188 -9.97 -2.38 30.12
C ILE A 188 -8.93 -1.32 30.54
N VAL A 189 -9.32 -0.05 30.63
CA VAL A 189 -8.46 1.04 31.12
C VAL A 189 -8.03 0.76 32.56
N ASP A 190 -8.96 0.39 33.44
CA ASP A 190 -8.67 0.09 34.84
C ASP A 190 -7.73 -1.10 34.99
N PHE A 191 -7.87 -2.12 34.15
CA PHE A 191 -6.93 -3.26 34.14
C PHE A 191 -5.53 -2.83 33.71
N LEU A 192 -5.42 -2.03 32.65
CA LEU A 192 -4.09 -1.57 32.15
C LEU A 192 -3.37 -0.72 33.20
N ASN A 193 -4.14 0.09 33.94
CA ASN A 193 -3.59 0.95 34.99
C ASN A 193 -3.28 0.19 36.31
N ASN A 194 -4.11 -0.79 36.68
CA ASN A 194 -4.02 -1.50 37.97
C ASN A 194 -4.11 -3.02 37.83
N PRO A 195 -3.19 -3.68 37.12
CA PRO A 195 -3.25 -5.12 36.85
C PRO A 195 -3.14 -5.98 38.14
N ALA A 196 -2.51 -5.45 39.18
CA ALA A 196 -2.32 -6.16 40.46
C ALA A 196 -3.67 -6.46 41.14
N LYS A 197 -4.62 -5.54 41.13
CA LYS A 197 -5.97 -5.68 41.71
C LYS A 197 -6.72 -6.89 41.15
N TYR A 198 -6.59 -7.12 39.85
CA TYR A 198 -7.26 -8.24 39.19
C TYR A 198 -6.58 -9.57 39.45
N LYS A 199 -5.25 -9.57 39.55
CA LYS A 199 -4.46 -10.79 39.93
C LYS A 199 -4.76 -11.24 41.34
N GLU A 200 -4.95 -10.34 42.27
CA GLU A 200 -5.21 -10.65 43.70
C GLU A 200 -6.48 -11.47 43.87
N ILE A 201 -7.52 -11.14 43.08
CA ILE A 201 -8.83 -11.83 43.10
C ILE A 201 -8.80 -13.08 42.18
N GLY A 202 -7.76 -13.27 41.37
CA GLY A 202 -7.68 -14.36 40.39
C GLY A 202 -8.48 -14.11 39.11
N ALA A 203 -8.95 -12.88 38.88
CA ALA A 203 -9.70 -12.51 37.67
C ALA A 203 -8.78 -12.54 36.42
N LYS A 204 -9.26 -13.19 35.37
CA LYS A 204 -8.60 -13.22 34.08
C LYS A 204 -9.25 -12.19 33.16
N MET A 205 -8.48 -11.19 32.73
CA MET A 205 -8.98 -10.25 31.71
C MET A 205 -9.14 -10.92 30.36
N PRO A 206 -10.17 -10.52 29.60
CA PRO A 206 -10.30 -10.92 28.20
C PRO A 206 -9.05 -10.49 27.42
N LYS A 207 -8.51 -11.39 26.60
CA LYS A 207 -7.34 -11.06 25.76
C LYS A 207 -7.67 -10.03 24.68
N GLY A 208 -8.93 -9.98 24.25
CA GLY A 208 -9.38 -9.06 23.22
C GLY A 208 -10.84 -8.70 23.30
N ALA A 209 -11.16 -7.49 22.86
CA ALA A 209 -12.55 -7.03 22.71
C ALA A 209 -12.82 -6.65 21.25
N LEU A 210 -14.02 -6.96 20.79
CA LEU A 210 -14.52 -6.70 19.46
C LEU A 210 -15.57 -5.60 19.50
N LEU A 211 -15.28 -4.45 18.90
CA LEU A 211 -16.20 -3.35 18.69
C LEU A 211 -17.08 -3.65 17.48
N VAL A 212 -18.38 -3.76 17.69
CA VAL A 212 -19.34 -4.18 16.67
C VAL A 212 -20.39 -3.09 16.47
N GLY A 213 -20.62 -2.67 15.24
CA GLY A 213 -21.68 -1.70 14.95
C GLY A 213 -21.62 -1.13 13.55
N PRO A 214 -22.61 -0.32 13.16
CA PRO A 214 -22.68 0.32 11.85
C PRO A 214 -21.45 1.19 11.55
N PRO A 215 -21.14 1.50 10.27
CA PRO A 215 -20.10 2.44 9.93
C PRO A 215 -20.42 3.85 10.48
N GLY A 216 -19.37 4.60 10.81
CA GLY A 216 -19.51 5.98 11.31
C GLY A 216 -19.94 6.13 12.77
N THR A 217 -20.08 5.04 13.54
CA THR A 217 -20.47 5.10 14.97
C THR A 217 -19.31 5.44 15.92
N GLY A 218 -18.07 5.60 15.40
CA GLY A 218 -16.95 6.05 16.22
C GLY A 218 -16.09 4.93 16.83
N LYS A 219 -16.15 3.69 16.32
CA LYS A 219 -15.37 2.53 16.83
C LYS A 219 -13.86 2.83 16.91
N THR A 220 -13.29 3.36 15.86
CA THR A 220 -11.86 3.74 15.81
C THR A 220 -11.54 4.87 16.79
N LEU A 221 -12.46 5.83 16.98
CA LEU A 221 -12.30 6.92 17.94
C LEU A 221 -12.34 6.39 19.38
N LEU A 222 -13.28 5.48 19.70
CA LEU A 222 -13.35 4.79 20.99
C LEU A 222 -12.07 4.05 21.32
N ALA A 223 -11.52 3.28 20.36
CA ALA A 223 -10.26 2.57 20.57
C ALA A 223 -9.09 3.50 20.87
N LYS A 224 -9.00 4.66 20.18
CA LYS A 224 -8.02 5.70 20.48
C LYS A 224 -8.24 6.33 21.85
N ALA A 225 -9.49 6.57 22.22
CA ALA A 225 -9.83 7.14 23.53
C ALA A 225 -9.44 6.23 24.69
N VAL A 226 -9.63 4.90 24.55
CA VAL A 226 -9.17 3.91 25.54
C VAL A 226 -7.67 4.00 25.76
N ALA A 227 -6.88 4.09 24.68
CA ALA A 227 -5.42 4.18 24.78
C ALA A 227 -4.97 5.50 25.42
N GLY A 228 -5.61 6.60 25.08
CA GLY A 228 -5.31 7.91 25.67
C GLY A 228 -5.72 7.98 27.15
N GLU A 229 -6.84 7.38 27.53
CA GLU A 229 -7.30 7.30 28.93
C GLU A 229 -6.37 6.40 29.78
N ALA A 230 -5.89 5.28 29.20
CA ALA A 230 -4.94 4.39 29.86
C ALA A 230 -3.49 4.89 29.81
N GLY A 231 -3.17 5.90 29.01
CA GLY A 231 -1.81 6.43 28.88
C GLY A 231 -0.80 5.45 28.27
N VAL A 232 -1.27 4.45 27.49
CA VAL A 232 -0.43 3.39 26.93
C VAL A 232 -0.22 3.57 25.42
N PRO A 233 0.86 3.00 24.84
CA PRO A 233 1.09 2.98 23.40
C PRO A 233 -0.07 2.33 22.64
N PHE A 234 -0.43 2.93 21.50
CA PHE A 234 -1.52 2.49 20.64
C PHE A 234 -0.99 2.11 19.26
N PHE A 235 -1.13 0.84 18.91
CA PHE A 235 -0.80 0.31 17.59
C PHE A 235 -2.09 0.21 16.77
N SER A 236 -2.20 0.95 15.67
CA SER A 236 -3.37 0.93 14.79
C SER A 236 -3.00 0.40 13.42
N ILE A 237 -3.74 -0.60 12.97
CA ILE A 237 -3.60 -1.20 11.65
C ILE A 237 -4.99 -1.52 11.09
N SER A 238 -5.15 -1.39 9.76
CA SER A 238 -6.35 -1.88 9.09
C SER A 238 -6.18 -3.35 8.69
N GLY A 239 -7.25 -4.14 8.81
CA GLY A 239 -7.28 -5.51 8.32
C GLY A 239 -6.89 -5.63 6.84
N SER A 240 -7.20 -4.61 6.04
CA SER A 240 -6.81 -4.54 4.63
C SER A 240 -5.28 -4.47 4.42
N GLU A 241 -4.52 -3.94 5.37
CA GLU A 241 -3.06 -3.86 5.29
C GLU A 241 -2.37 -5.22 5.44
N PHE A 242 -3.07 -6.23 5.93
CA PHE A 242 -2.58 -7.60 5.98
C PHE A 242 -2.83 -8.38 4.69
N VAL A 243 -3.74 -7.90 3.83
CA VAL A 243 -4.04 -8.56 2.55
C VAL A 243 -3.00 -8.14 1.53
N GLU A 244 -2.15 -9.09 1.13
CA GLU A 244 -1.04 -8.86 0.20
C GLU A 244 -1.19 -9.77 -1.03
N MET A 245 -0.53 -9.41 -2.13
CA MET A 245 -0.54 -10.23 -3.35
C MET A 245 0.38 -11.46 -3.26
N PHE A 246 1.34 -11.45 -2.30
CA PHE A 246 2.33 -12.52 -2.13
C PHE A 246 2.03 -13.35 -0.89
N VAL A 247 1.91 -14.64 -1.06
CA VAL A 247 1.63 -15.61 0.01
C VAL A 247 2.66 -15.52 1.14
N GLY A 248 2.17 -15.45 2.38
CA GLY A 248 2.99 -15.42 3.59
C GLY A 248 3.43 -14.03 4.07
N ARG A 249 3.21 -12.95 3.28
CA ARG A 249 3.56 -11.59 3.71
C ARG A 249 2.62 -11.04 4.77
N GLY A 250 1.33 -11.30 4.65
CA GLY A 250 0.33 -10.96 5.66
C GLY A 250 0.64 -11.61 7.02
N ALA A 251 0.94 -12.91 7.00
CA ALA A 251 1.35 -13.64 8.19
C ALA A 251 2.65 -13.08 8.81
N ALA A 252 3.61 -12.64 8.01
CA ALA A 252 4.83 -12.00 8.50
C ALA A 252 4.55 -10.65 9.18
N LYS A 253 3.64 -9.84 8.63
CA LYS A 253 3.21 -8.58 9.24
C LYS A 253 2.51 -8.80 10.58
N VAL A 254 1.68 -9.84 10.68
CA VAL A 254 1.04 -10.21 11.95
C VAL A 254 2.10 -10.54 13.00
N ARG A 255 3.08 -11.41 12.70
CA ARG A 255 4.17 -11.74 13.62
C ARG A 255 4.95 -10.51 14.07
N ASP A 256 5.28 -9.62 13.15
CA ASP A 256 6.03 -8.40 13.44
C ASP A 256 5.23 -7.44 14.34
N LEU A 257 3.94 -7.24 14.07
CA LEU A 257 3.04 -6.44 14.90
C LEU A 257 3.00 -6.96 16.35
N PHE A 258 2.78 -8.25 16.53
CA PHE A 258 2.74 -8.86 17.88
C PHE A 258 4.09 -8.83 18.57
N LYS A 259 5.19 -8.95 17.84
CA LYS A 259 6.54 -8.77 18.36
C LYS A 259 6.73 -7.35 18.90
N GLN A 260 6.41 -6.33 18.11
CA GLN A 260 6.49 -4.93 18.50
C GLN A 260 5.60 -4.62 19.71
N ALA A 261 4.37 -5.18 19.74
CA ALA A 261 3.46 -5.00 20.85
C ALA A 261 4.01 -5.61 22.16
N ARG A 262 4.65 -6.80 22.09
CA ARG A 262 5.31 -7.43 23.25
C ARG A 262 6.51 -6.61 23.75
N GLU A 263 7.25 -5.96 22.85
CA GLU A 263 8.40 -5.12 23.20
C GLU A 263 7.99 -3.81 23.88
N LYS A 264 6.77 -3.32 23.58
CA LYS A 264 6.25 -2.04 24.11
C LYS A 264 5.08 -2.22 25.10
N ALA A 265 4.96 -3.39 25.70
CA ALA A 265 3.94 -3.63 26.72
C ALA A 265 4.19 -2.80 28.01
N PRO A 266 3.14 -2.24 28.68
CA PRO A 266 1.73 -2.38 28.33
C PRO A 266 1.32 -1.55 27.12
N CYS A 267 0.43 -2.07 26.26
CA CYS A 267 -0.04 -1.37 25.05
C CYS A 267 -1.38 -1.91 24.55
N ILE A 268 -2.00 -1.15 23.64
CA ILE A 268 -3.20 -1.58 22.92
C ILE A 268 -2.87 -1.79 21.46
N VAL A 269 -3.27 -2.95 20.92
CA VAL A 269 -3.23 -3.24 19.48
C VAL A 269 -4.67 -3.18 18.94
N PHE A 270 -4.90 -2.30 18.00
CA PHE A 270 -6.20 -2.11 17.36
C PHE A 270 -6.16 -2.54 15.89
N ILE A 271 -7.06 -3.44 15.53
CA ILE A 271 -7.24 -3.92 14.16
C ILE A 271 -8.59 -3.44 13.66
N ASP A 272 -8.58 -2.45 12.78
CA ASP A 272 -9.80 -1.98 12.15
C ASP A 272 -10.21 -2.89 10.99
N GLU A 273 -11.51 -2.97 10.69
CA GLU A 273 -12.04 -3.80 9.61
C GLU A 273 -11.52 -5.25 9.63
N ILE A 274 -11.59 -5.89 10.79
CA ILE A 274 -11.08 -7.26 10.99
C ILE A 274 -11.76 -8.29 10.06
N ASP A 275 -12.96 -8.00 9.58
CA ASP A 275 -13.71 -8.81 8.62
C ASP A 275 -13.03 -8.94 7.26
N THR A 276 -12.08 -8.07 6.92
CA THR A 276 -11.28 -8.20 5.68
C THR A 276 -10.39 -9.44 5.66
N ILE A 277 -9.88 -9.86 6.83
CA ILE A 277 -9.04 -11.07 6.99
C ILE A 277 -9.79 -12.20 7.67
N GLY A 278 -10.79 -11.88 8.50
CA GLY A 278 -11.52 -12.82 9.35
C GLY A 278 -12.83 -13.33 8.78
N LYS A 279 -13.07 -13.27 7.48
CA LYS A 279 -14.32 -13.72 6.85
C LYS A 279 -14.46 -15.25 6.92
N LYS A 280 -15.69 -15.73 7.16
CA LYS A 280 -16.06 -17.17 7.09
C LYS A 280 -15.65 -17.79 5.76
N ARG A 281 -15.34 -19.07 5.79
CA ARG A 281 -15.03 -19.87 4.61
C ARG A 281 -16.32 -20.11 3.81
N ASP A 282 -16.47 -19.44 2.69
CA ASP A 282 -17.50 -19.75 1.72
C ASP A 282 -16.94 -20.88 0.82
N GLY A 283 -17.55 -22.04 0.86
CA GLY A 283 -17.07 -23.30 0.24
C GLY A 283 -17.02 -23.35 -1.30
N ALA A 284 -17.03 -22.24 -2.00
CA ALA A 284 -17.01 -22.17 -3.45
C ALA A 284 -16.10 -21.04 -3.95
N GLY A 285 -14.77 -21.24 -3.94
CA GLY A 285 -13.86 -20.26 -4.54
C GLY A 285 -12.43 -20.75 -4.60
N MET A 286 -12.03 -21.39 -5.68
CA MET A 286 -10.63 -21.66 -6.01
C MET A 286 -9.89 -20.33 -6.26
N ASN A 287 -8.67 -20.20 -5.70
CA ASN A 287 -7.61 -19.27 -6.11
C ASN A 287 -7.52 -17.85 -5.54
N GLY A 288 -8.08 -17.52 -4.38
CA GLY A 288 -7.83 -16.19 -3.79
C GLY A 288 -7.78 -16.15 -2.26
N ASN A 289 -8.05 -17.29 -1.61
CA ASN A 289 -8.26 -17.35 -0.16
C ASN A 289 -7.03 -17.80 0.65
N ASP A 290 -6.02 -18.41 0.03
CA ASP A 290 -4.88 -19.02 0.74
C ASP A 290 -4.09 -17.99 1.58
N GLU A 291 -3.86 -16.82 1.05
CA GLU A 291 -3.14 -15.76 1.78
C GLU A 291 -3.94 -15.24 2.98
N ARG A 292 -5.24 -14.97 2.79
CA ARG A 292 -6.11 -14.51 3.88
C ARG A 292 -6.24 -15.56 4.96
N GLU A 293 -6.41 -16.82 4.56
CA GLU A 293 -6.50 -17.95 5.49
C GLU A 293 -5.19 -18.14 6.27
N GLN A 294 -4.04 -18.04 5.60
CA GLN A 294 -2.74 -18.11 6.24
C GLN A 294 -2.54 -16.95 7.22
N THR A 295 -2.96 -15.75 6.85
CA THR A 295 -2.89 -14.56 7.71
C THR A 295 -3.81 -14.69 8.92
N LEU A 296 -5.06 -15.16 8.72
CA LEU A 296 -6.00 -15.45 9.80
C LEU A 296 -5.45 -16.50 10.75
N ASN A 297 -4.96 -17.63 10.23
CA ASN A 297 -4.38 -18.69 11.06
C ASN A 297 -3.17 -18.18 11.87
N GLN A 298 -2.34 -17.31 11.29
CA GLN A 298 -1.24 -16.69 12.01
C GLN A 298 -1.75 -15.76 13.12
N LEU A 299 -2.79 -14.95 12.84
CA LEU A 299 -3.41 -14.08 13.84
C LEU A 299 -3.94 -14.91 15.01
N LEU A 300 -4.67 -16.00 14.72
CA LEU A 300 -5.19 -16.90 15.74
C LEU A 300 -4.07 -17.52 16.57
N ALA A 301 -2.99 -17.96 15.93
CA ALA A 301 -1.82 -18.52 16.62
C ALA A 301 -1.12 -17.51 17.53
N GLU A 302 -0.96 -16.25 17.08
CA GLU A 302 -0.39 -15.18 17.91
C GLU A 302 -1.29 -14.85 19.11
N MET A 303 -2.62 -14.82 18.92
CA MET A 303 -3.59 -14.59 20.01
C MET A 303 -3.58 -15.73 21.03
N ASP A 304 -3.51 -16.98 20.60
CA ASP A 304 -3.47 -18.14 21.48
C ASP A 304 -2.17 -18.19 22.28
N GLY A 305 -1.03 -17.90 21.63
CA GLY A 305 0.31 -17.81 22.27
C GLY A 305 0.53 -16.54 23.09
N PHE A 306 -0.47 -15.69 23.18
CA PHE A 306 -0.36 -14.39 23.83
C PHE A 306 -0.64 -14.48 25.32
N ASP A 307 0.28 -13.98 26.13
CA ASP A 307 0.12 -13.90 27.58
C ASP A 307 -0.48 -12.55 27.96
N GLY A 308 -1.79 -12.53 28.22
CA GLY A 308 -2.52 -11.34 28.67
C GLY A 308 -1.99 -10.71 29.97
N SER A 309 -1.20 -11.48 30.77
CA SER A 309 -0.61 -10.95 32.00
C SER A 309 0.45 -9.87 31.78
N LYS A 310 0.96 -9.71 30.56
CA LYS A 310 1.95 -8.69 30.19
C LYS A 310 1.36 -7.32 29.87
N GLY A 311 0.05 -7.15 30.01
CA GLY A 311 -0.62 -5.85 29.81
C GLY A 311 -0.81 -5.44 28.34
N VAL A 312 -0.80 -6.38 27.40
CA VAL A 312 -1.21 -6.08 26.02
C VAL A 312 -2.67 -6.47 25.83
N VAL A 313 -3.46 -5.55 25.29
CA VAL A 313 -4.88 -5.75 25.00
C VAL A 313 -5.12 -5.62 23.50
N LEU A 314 -5.87 -6.55 22.92
CA LEU A 314 -6.27 -6.53 21.55
C LEU A 314 -7.66 -5.91 21.43
N LEU A 315 -7.81 -4.88 20.61
CA LEU A 315 -9.10 -4.35 20.19
C LEU A 315 -9.29 -4.60 18.70
N ALA A 316 -10.45 -5.01 18.27
CA ALA A 316 -10.78 -5.07 16.86
C ALA A 316 -12.12 -4.39 16.59
N ALA A 317 -12.31 -3.92 15.36
CA ALA A 317 -13.58 -3.33 14.94
C ALA A 317 -14.09 -4.02 13.67
N THR A 318 -15.42 -4.19 13.60
CA THR A 318 -16.10 -4.68 12.40
C THR A 318 -17.47 -4.03 12.25
N ASN A 319 -17.87 -3.85 11.00
CA ASN A 319 -19.22 -3.47 10.63
C ASN A 319 -20.12 -4.69 10.34
N ARG A 320 -19.53 -5.89 10.23
CA ARG A 320 -20.19 -7.13 9.79
C ARG A 320 -19.86 -8.31 10.69
N PRO A 321 -20.37 -8.33 11.93
CA PRO A 321 -20.04 -9.40 12.88
C PRO A 321 -20.43 -10.79 12.38
N ASP A 322 -21.51 -10.91 11.61
CA ASP A 322 -22.03 -12.19 11.09
C ASP A 322 -21.13 -12.80 10.02
N SER A 323 -20.29 -12.00 9.37
CA SER A 323 -19.31 -12.47 8.37
C SER A 323 -18.03 -13.03 8.98
N LEU A 324 -17.79 -12.83 10.30
CA LEU A 324 -16.56 -13.26 10.95
C LEU A 324 -16.49 -14.77 11.15
N ASP A 325 -15.28 -15.32 11.01
CA ASP A 325 -14.99 -16.71 11.37
C ASP A 325 -15.23 -16.91 12.88
N PRO A 326 -16.04 -17.90 13.27
CA PRO A 326 -16.29 -18.20 14.68
C PRO A 326 -15.05 -18.44 15.51
N ALA A 327 -13.95 -18.85 14.89
CA ALA A 327 -12.67 -19.03 15.57
C ALA A 327 -12.13 -17.75 16.20
N LEU A 328 -12.40 -16.59 15.64
CA LEU A 328 -11.97 -15.28 16.18
C LEU A 328 -12.68 -14.93 17.48
N THR A 329 -13.92 -15.39 17.66
CA THR A 329 -14.77 -15.01 18.80
C THR A 329 -14.85 -16.09 19.89
N ARG A 330 -13.96 -17.11 19.83
CA ARG A 330 -13.83 -18.14 20.88
C ARG A 330 -13.22 -17.57 22.15
N PRO A 331 -13.53 -18.13 23.34
CA PRO A 331 -12.88 -17.75 24.59
C PRO A 331 -11.35 -17.79 24.47
N GLY A 332 -10.70 -16.73 25.00
CA GLY A 332 -9.26 -16.54 24.92
C GLY A 332 -8.78 -15.78 23.67
N ARG A 333 -9.71 -15.27 22.84
CA ARG A 333 -9.45 -14.41 21.67
C ARG A 333 -10.25 -13.12 21.78
N PHE A 334 -11.13 -12.79 20.80
CA PHE A 334 -12.08 -11.69 20.94
C PHE A 334 -13.34 -12.18 21.65
N ASP A 335 -13.22 -12.49 22.91
CA ASP A 335 -14.25 -13.10 23.73
C ASP A 335 -15.25 -12.09 24.29
N ARG A 336 -14.90 -10.80 24.30
CA ARG A 336 -15.82 -9.72 24.68
C ARG A 336 -16.31 -8.97 23.44
N ARG A 337 -17.63 -8.95 23.22
CA ARG A 337 -18.27 -8.14 22.20
C ARG A 337 -18.83 -6.88 22.82
N ILE A 338 -18.47 -5.72 22.28
CA ILE A 338 -18.91 -4.40 22.72
C ILE A 338 -19.72 -3.78 21.59
N PRO A 339 -21.04 -3.68 21.73
CA PRO A 339 -21.88 -3.03 20.73
C PRO A 339 -21.60 -1.53 20.72
N VAL A 340 -21.45 -0.96 19.54
CA VAL A 340 -21.30 0.49 19.28
C VAL A 340 -22.40 0.88 18.31
N GLU A 341 -23.57 1.12 18.87
CA GLU A 341 -24.80 1.33 18.12
C GLU A 341 -24.91 2.77 17.60
N LEU A 342 -25.94 3.03 16.81
CA LEU A 342 -26.27 4.39 16.43
C LEU A 342 -26.69 5.19 17.68
N PRO A 343 -26.29 6.48 17.78
CA PRO A 343 -26.56 7.26 18.99
C PRO A 343 -28.06 7.50 19.17
N ASP A 344 -28.51 7.41 20.41
CA ASP A 344 -29.87 7.81 20.85
C ASP A 344 -30.03 9.34 20.76
N LEU A 345 -31.20 9.85 21.14
CA LEU A 345 -31.47 11.29 21.06
C LEU A 345 -30.49 12.12 21.88
N VAL A 346 -30.18 11.66 23.10
CA VAL A 346 -29.28 12.37 24.01
C VAL A 346 -27.83 12.33 23.45
N GLY A 347 -27.41 11.15 22.95
CA GLY A 347 -26.12 10.97 22.32
C GLY A 347 -25.97 11.82 21.06
N ARG A 348 -26.99 11.91 20.20
CA ARG A 348 -26.94 12.77 19.02
C ARG A 348 -26.78 14.24 19.38
N GLU A 349 -27.57 14.71 20.37
CA GLU A 349 -27.43 16.09 20.84
C GLU A 349 -26.05 16.38 21.43
N ALA A 350 -25.48 15.45 22.18
CA ALA A 350 -24.14 15.56 22.74
C ALA A 350 -23.06 15.58 21.64
N ILE A 351 -23.20 14.73 20.61
CA ILE A 351 -22.28 14.69 19.46
C ILE A 351 -22.34 16.00 18.67
N LEU A 352 -23.53 16.50 18.38
CA LEU A 352 -23.72 17.80 17.69
C LEU A 352 -23.08 18.94 18.47
N LYS A 353 -23.31 19.02 19.78
CA LYS A 353 -22.69 20.02 20.66
C LYS A 353 -21.17 19.90 20.70
N LEU A 354 -20.62 18.68 20.69
CA LEU A 354 -19.19 18.43 20.68
C LEU A 354 -18.55 18.99 19.41
N HIS A 355 -19.10 18.67 18.24
CA HIS A 355 -18.56 19.16 16.95
C HIS A 355 -18.84 20.64 16.71
N ALA A 356 -19.88 21.20 17.33
CA ALA A 356 -20.18 22.64 17.25
C ALA A 356 -19.16 23.51 18.01
N LYS A 357 -18.39 22.96 18.95
CA LYS A 357 -17.36 23.71 19.71
C LYS A 357 -16.28 24.32 18.81
N ASP A 358 -15.94 23.62 17.70
CA ASP A 358 -14.89 24.05 16.78
C ASP A 358 -15.38 25.04 15.72
N ILE A 359 -16.70 25.35 15.72
CA ILE A 359 -17.36 26.18 14.71
C ILE A 359 -18.05 27.37 15.38
N LYS A 360 -18.03 28.51 14.69
CA LYS A 360 -18.75 29.70 15.19
C LYS A 360 -20.25 29.55 14.98
N CYS A 361 -20.94 29.12 16.01
CA CYS A 361 -22.38 28.95 16.03
C CYS A 361 -23.07 30.13 16.71
N SER A 362 -24.31 30.43 16.28
CA SER A 362 -25.19 31.37 16.98
C SER A 362 -25.63 30.78 18.31
N ASN A 363 -25.81 31.62 19.33
CA ASN A 363 -26.30 31.19 20.66
C ASN A 363 -27.75 30.68 20.66
N ASN A 364 -28.49 30.92 19.59
CA ASN A 364 -29.90 30.57 19.46
C ASN A 364 -30.16 29.22 18.78
N ILE A 365 -29.15 28.36 18.65
CA ILE A 365 -29.32 27.04 18.05
C ILE A 365 -29.85 26.07 19.09
N ASP A 366 -31.01 25.45 18.78
CA ASP A 366 -31.54 24.34 19.53
C ASP A 366 -31.04 23.01 18.97
N PHE A 367 -30.00 22.47 19.59
CA PHE A 367 -29.41 21.18 19.19
C PHE A 367 -30.36 20.00 19.44
N ASN A 368 -31.37 20.11 20.33
CA ASN A 368 -32.36 19.08 20.56
C ASN A 368 -33.26 18.92 19.33
N VAL A 369 -33.70 20.04 18.74
CA VAL A 369 -34.46 20.03 17.49
C VAL A 369 -33.68 19.37 16.37
N ILE A 370 -32.40 19.74 16.20
CA ILE A 370 -31.50 19.15 15.22
C ILE A 370 -31.32 17.65 15.46
N ALA A 371 -31.10 17.23 16.71
CA ALA A 371 -30.94 15.83 17.09
C ALA A 371 -32.23 14.99 16.83
N ARG A 372 -33.41 15.56 17.00
CA ARG A 372 -34.67 14.90 16.63
C ARG A 372 -34.81 14.75 15.13
N ALA A 373 -34.47 15.80 14.37
CA ALA A 373 -34.57 15.80 12.93
C ALA A 373 -33.54 14.87 12.26
N SER A 374 -32.42 14.56 12.94
CA SER A 374 -31.36 13.65 12.47
C SER A 374 -31.49 12.23 13.05
N ALA A 375 -32.71 11.75 13.28
CA ALA A 375 -32.95 10.40 13.76
C ALA A 375 -32.33 9.34 12.83
N GLY A 376 -31.62 8.35 13.41
CA GLY A 376 -30.90 7.32 12.64
C GLY A 376 -29.55 7.72 12.08
N ALA A 377 -29.12 8.98 12.25
CA ALA A 377 -27.79 9.42 11.81
C ALA A 377 -26.69 8.86 12.70
N SER A 378 -25.60 8.42 12.07
CA SER A 378 -24.37 8.02 12.74
C SER A 378 -23.57 9.24 13.24
N GLY A 379 -22.61 9.00 14.14
CA GLY A 379 -21.73 10.07 14.64
C GLY A 379 -21.00 10.82 13.54
N ALA A 380 -20.54 10.13 12.50
CA ALA A 380 -19.90 10.73 11.34
C ALA A 380 -20.85 11.62 10.52
N GLU A 381 -22.09 11.19 10.34
CA GLU A 381 -23.09 12.00 9.64
C GLU A 381 -23.45 13.25 10.45
N LEU A 382 -23.55 13.14 11.79
CA LEU A 382 -23.78 14.30 12.67
C LEU A 382 -22.63 15.30 12.61
N ALA A 383 -21.38 14.84 12.60
CA ALA A 383 -20.22 15.69 12.38
C ALA A 383 -20.27 16.40 11.01
N ASN A 384 -20.71 15.66 9.98
CA ASN A 384 -20.86 16.21 8.64
C ASN A 384 -22.00 17.23 8.55
N ILE A 385 -23.10 17.06 9.28
CA ILE A 385 -24.20 18.05 9.37
C ILE A 385 -23.66 19.39 9.91
N ILE A 386 -22.86 19.36 10.96
CA ILE A 386 -22.26 20.58 11.54
C ILE A 386 -21.31 21.26 10.52
N ASN A 387 -20.49 20.48 9.84
CA ASN A 387 -19.57 20.99 8.81
C ASN A 387 -20.34 21.55 7.61
N GLU A 388 -21.36 20.87 7.09
CA GLU A 388 -22.17 21.34 5.97
C GLU A 388 -22.94 22.62 6.34
N GLY A 389 -23.46 22.71 7.58
CA GLY A 389 -24.06 23.94 8.09
C GLY A 389 -23.09 25.12 8.08
N ALA A 390 -21.81 24.89 8.41
CA ALA A 390 -20.79 25.92 8.32
C ALA A 390 -20.49 26.33 6.86
N LEU A 391 -20.47 25.37 5.94
CA LEU A 391 -20.32 25.66 4.50
C LEU A 391 -21.50 26.46 3.95
N LEU A 392 -22.72 26.17 4.36
CA LEU A 392 -23.92 26.94 3.99
C LEU A 392 -23.86 28.36 4.50
N ALA A 393 -23.41 28.58 5.75
CA ALA A 393 -23.25 29.91 6.29
C ALA A 393 -22.22 30.73 5.50
N VAL A 394 -21.10 30.13 5.08
CA VAL A 394 -20.07 30.78 4.24
C VAL A 394 -20.63 31.08 2.84
N ARG A 395 -21.39 30.16 2.25
CA ARG A 395 -22.04 30.35 0.94
C ARG A 395 -22.99 31.56 0.93
N ASP A 396 -23.65 31.78 2.06
CA ASP A 396 -24.52 32.95 2.28
C ASP A 396 -23.80 34.18 2.83
N HIS A 397 -22.46 34.22 2.72
CA HIS A 397 -21.59 35.32 3.19
C HIS A 397 -21.75 35.65 4.68
N ARG A 398 -22.18 34.71 5.51
CA ARG A 398 -22.29 34.84 6.97
C ARG A 398 -21.04 34.27 7.67
N LYS A 399 -20.78 34.77 8.87
CA LYS A 399 -19.61 34.36 9.69
C LYS A 399 -20.01 33.42 10.85
N THR A 400 -21.28 33.14 10.99
CA THR A 400 -21.86 32.31 12.07
C THR A 400 -22.94 31.40 11.50
N VAL A 401 -22.96 30.17 11.99
CA VAL A 401 -23.97 29.17 11.65
C VAL A 401 -25.25 29.49 12.42
N VAL A 402 -26.38 29.42 11.77
CA VAL A 402 -27.71 29.59 12.38
C VAL A 402 -28.52 28.28 12.29
N GLN A 403 -29.65 28.23 13.05
CA GLN A 403 -30.53 27.06 13.08
C GLN A 403 -30.91 26.53 11.67
N LYS A 404 -31.30 27.47 10.78
CA LYS A 404 -31.69 27.16 9.40
C LYS A 404 -30.62 26.43 8.60
N ASP A 405 -29.36 26.78 8.83
CA ASP A 405 -28.24 26.13 8.11
C ASP A 405 -28.11 24.66 8.50
N LEU A 406 -28.27 24.34 9.78
CA LEU A 406 -28.23 22.97 10.27
C LEU A 406 -29.44 22.16 9.80
N GLU A 407 -30.61 22.76 9.74
CA GLU A 407 -31.82 22.13 9.20
C GLU A 407 -31.66 21.79 7.71
N GLU A 408 -31.11 22.69 6.91
CA GLU A 408 -30.80 22.42 5.49
C GLU A 408 -29.65 21.40 5.35
N ALA A 409 -28.62 21.47 6.21
CA ALA A 409 -27.53 20.53 6.24
C ALA A 409 -28.00 19.08 6.53
N ILE A 410 -28.99 18.89 7.41
CA ILE A 410 -29.61 17.57 7.64
C ILE A 410 -30.17 17.03 6.32
N GLU A 411 -30.91 17.85 5.59
CA GLU A 411 -31.51 17.41 4.34
C GLU A 411 -30.46 17.06 3.29
N ILE A 412 -29.36 17.85 3.20
CA ILE A 412 -28.26 17.58 2.29
C ILE A 412 -27.55 16.26 2.63
N VAL A 413 -27.25 16.04 3.91
CA VAL A 413 -26.51 14.85 4.35
C VAL A 413 -27.35 13.58 4.21
N ILE A 414 -28.61 13.61 4.61
CA ILE A 414 -29.50 12.44 4.64
C ILE A 414 -30.08 12.18 3.24
N ALA A 415 -30.71 13.16 2.62
CA ALA A 415 -31.43 13.03 1.34
C ALA A 415 -30.63 13.46 0.12
N GLY A 416 -29.47 14.07 0.31
CA GLY A 416 -28.61 14.58 -0.76
C GLY A 416 -28.94 16.01 -1.21
N GLU A 417 -28.17 16.55 -2.13
CA GLU A 417 -28.38 17.89 -2.67
C GLU A 417 -29.66 18.00 -3.48
N GLN A 418 -30.25 19.19 -3.47
CA GLN A 418 -31.40 19.50 -4.30
C GLN A 418 -31.05 19.46 -5.79
N LYS A 419 -31.80 18.72 -6.59
CA LYS A 419 -31.67 18.67 -8.04
C LYS A 419 -32.13 19.97 -8.67
N LYS A 420 -31.23 20.92 -8.92
CA LYS A 420 -31.55 22.24 -9.48
C LYS A 420 -32.12 22.20 -10.91
N GLY A 421 -31.91 21.10 -11.64
CA GLY A 421 -32.38 20.93 -13.02
C GLY A 421 -33.61 20.04 -13.17
N ALA A 422 -34.23 19.58 -12.10
CA ALA A 422 -35.44 18.76 -12.21
C ALA A 422 -36.65 19.65 -12.53
N VAL A 423 -37.10 19.60 -13.76
CA VAL A 423 -38.34 20.25 -14.20
C VAL A 423 -39.50 19.30 -13.93
N ILE A 424 -40.16 19.50 -12.79
CA ILE A 424 -41.39 18.76 -12.45
C ILE A 424 -42.57 19.60 -12.97
N SER A 425 -43.41 19.02 -13.81
CA SER A 425 -44.61 19.68 -14.30
C SER A 425 -45.57 19.98 -13.15
N ASN A 426 -46.43 20.99 -13.28
CA ASN A 426 -47.42 21.34 -12.25
C ASN A 426 -48.35 20.15 -11.92
N ARG A 427 -48.68 19.31 -12.89
CA ARG A 427 -49.48 18.11 -12.71
C ARG A 427 -48.77 17.06 -11.88
N GLU A 428 -47.49 16.76 -12.18
CA GLU A 428 -46.66 15.82 -11.41
C GLU A 428 -46.46 16.34 -9.99
N ARG A 429 -46.20 17.63 -9.83
CA ARG A 429 -46.05 18.26 -8.52
C ARG A 429 -47.29 18.04 -7.65
N MET A 430 -48.49 18.20 -8.25
CA MET A 430 -49.74 17.92 -7.52
C MET A 430 -49.89 16.45 -7.18
N ILE A 431 -49.61 15.53 -8.09
CA ILE A 431 -49.71 14.09 -7.83
C ILE A 431 -48.76 13.68 -6.69
N VAL A 432 -47.49 14.09 -6.76
CA VAL A 432 -46.51 13.79 -5.69
C VAL A 432 -46.93 14.42 -4.37
N SER A 433 -47.45 15.66 -4.36
CA SER A 433 -47.92 16.30 -3.13
C SER A 433 -49.06 15.51 -2.45
N TYR A 434 -50.05 15.04 -3.21
CA TYR A 434 -51.11 14.21 -2.67
C TYR A 434 -50.62 12.87 -2.14
N HIS A 435 -49.63 12.27 -2.84
CA HIS A 435 -49.02 11.01 -2.43
C HIS A 435 -48.30 11.16 -1.09
N GLU A 436 -47.41 12.15 -0.97
CA GLU A 436 -46.64 12.42 0.25
C GLU A 436 -47.53 12.84 1.44
N ILE A 437 -48.58 13.66 1.19
CA ILE A 437 -49.57 14.02 2.20
C ILE A 437 -50.33 12.77 2.65
N GLY A 438 -50.66 11.85 1.75
CA GLY A 438 -51.28 10.57 2.07
C GLY A 438 -50.46 9.75 3.08
N HIS A 439 -49.16 9.60 2.80
CA HIS A 439 -48.24 8.93 3.73
C HIS A 439 -48.18 9.64 5.10
N ALA A 440 -48.03 10.95 5.09
CA ALA A 440 -47.94 11.73 6.30
C ALA A 440 -49.26 11.67 7.13
N LEU A 441 -50.41 11.68 6.49
CA LEU A 441 -51.70 11.59 7.15
C LEU A 441 -51.87 10.23 7.83
N VAL A 442 -51.52 9.15 7.13
CA VAL A 442 -51.54 7.80 7.69
C VAL A 442 -50.60 7.70 8.87
N ALA A 443 -49.34 8.15 8.72
CA ALA A 443 -48.35 8.14 9.79
C ALA A 443 -48.84 8.95 11.02
N ALA A 444 -49.41 10.14 10.82
CA ALA A 444 -49.95 10.97 11.90
C ALA A 444 -51.17 10.34 12.64
N LYS A 445 -51.88 9.45 11.98
CA LYS A 445 -53.04 8.73 12.57
C LYS A 445 -52.65 7.37 13.16
N CYS A 446 -51.54 6.79 12.82
CA CYS A 446 -51.05 5.55 13.40
C CYS A 446 -50.49 5.79 14.82
N LYS A 447 -50.88 4.93 15.78
CA LYS A 447 -50.45 5.06 17.19
C LYS A 447 -49.00 4.67 17.44
N ASN A 448 -48.41 3.83 16.56
CA ASN A 448 -47.10 3.22 16.76
C ASN A 448 -46.05 3.70 15.74
N THR A 449 -46.27 4.86 15.14
CA THR A 449 -45.29 5.48 14.19
C THR A 449 -44.64 6.69 14.86
N ALA A 450 -43.38 6.97 14.44
CA ALA A 450 -42.72 8.19 14.84
C ALA A 450 -43.46 9.42 14.32
N PRO A 451 -43.47 10.56 15.05
CA PRO A 451 -44.14 11.78 14.61
C PRO A 451 -43.53 12.27 13.28
N VAL A 452 -44.42 12.73 12.39
CA VAL A 452 -44.03 13.33 11.11
C VAL A 452 -43.40 14.70 11.39
N HIS A 453 -42.10 14.84 11.05
CA HIS A 453 -41.37 16.10 11.24
C HIS A 453 -41.50 17.04 10.07
N LYS A 454 -41.38 16.50 8.84
CA LYS A 454 -41.39 17.31 7.63
C LYS A 454 -41.87 16.49 6.44
N ILE A 455 -42.54 17.14 5.51
CA ILE A 455 -42.95 16.60 4.23
C ILE A 455 -42.30 17.49 3.16
N THR A 456 -41.69 16.89 2.13
CA THR A 456 -41.10 17.63 1.03
C THR A 456 -41.39 16.94 -0.30
N ILE A 457 -41.62 17.75 -1.33
CA ILE A 457 -41.73 17.30 -2.72
C ILE A 457 -40.54 17.73 -3.55
N ILE A 458 -39.50 18.28 -2.91
CA ILE A 458 -38.31 18.75 -3.58
C ILE A 458 -37.44 17.53 -3.92
N PRO A 459 -37.15 17.26 -5.20
CA PRO A 459 -36.33 16.13 -5.59
C PRO A 459 -34.88 16.32 -5.12
N ARG A 460 -34.34 15.32 -4.42
CA ARG A 460 -32.97 15.28 -3.95
C ARG A 460 -32.20 14.10 -4.55
N THR A 461 -30.87 14.09 -4.46
CA THR A 461 -30.02 13.11 -5.14
C THR A 461 -30.08 11.71 -4.54
N LYS A 462 -30.39 11.55 -3.25
CA LYS A 462 -30.49 10.27 -2.54
C LYS A 462 -31.94 9.88 -2.20
N GLY A 463 -32.89 10.79 -2.32
CA GLY A 463 -34.31 10.51 -2.15
C GLY A 463 -34.95 10.11 -3.48
N ALA A 464 -35.93 9.22 -3.44
CA ALA A 464 -36.72 8.82 -4.58
C ALA A 464 -37.48 10.01 -5.21
#